data_3c3c714172975750ea17bf89c3a31a1f
#
_entry.id   3c3c714172975750ea17bf89c3a31a1f
#
_cell.length_a   1.000
_cell.length_b   1.000
_cell.length_c   1.000
_cell.angle_alpha   90.00
_cell.angle_beta   90.00
_cell.angle_gamma   90.00
#
_symmetry.space_group_name_H-M   'P 1'
#
loop_
_entity.id
_entity.type
_entity.pdbx_description
1 polymer ?
#
loop_
_entity_poly.entity_id
_entity_poly.type
_entity_poly.pdbx_seq_one_letter_code
_entity_poly.pdbx_strand_id
1 'polypeptide(L)'
;MARLVSPLRYPGGKTCLYALAAVILRENRLERGHYVEPYAGGCGLALSLLFGGHVSDIHINDLDPSVWSFWDSILNRTEQLVQLIRRTPVTIREWHRQREIHNGGNTSRPLELGFATFFLNRTNRSGVIKGAGVIGGLSQKGNYKIGCRFNREDLARRVKRIAKYRNRIHLTNLDAVQFMKSIDSEIPAASLYCIDPPYYSKGSSLYTNFYGPDEHERVSSTVLKLRHPWIVTYDDVEEIRTIYRKRRQFSLAINYSIQTKRVGSELLIASKGLRLPKEVTEGTFVAADFAIAS
;
A
#
# COMPACT_ATOMS: atom_id res chain seq x y z
N MET A 1 -6.49 5.64 -18.47
CA MET A 1 -6.75 5.52 -17.02
C MET A 1 -6.08 4.26 -16.49
N ALA A 2 -5.13 4.38 -15.58
CA ALA A 2 -4.53 3.21 -14.95
C ALA A 2 -5.64 2.40 -14.25
N ARG A 3 -5.83 1.16 -14.69
CA ARG A 3 -6.81 0.25 -14.09
C ARG A 3 -6.36 -0.06 -12.67
N LEU A 4 -7.18 0.27 -11.65
CA LEU A 4 -6.90 -0.08 -10.26
C LEU A 4 -6.62 -1.58 -10.16
N VAL A 5 -5.37 -1.95 -9.88
CA VAL A 5 -4.94 -3.36 -9.84
C VAL A 5 -5.27 -4.00 -8.49
N SER A 6 -5.13 -3.26 -7.40
CA SER A 6 -5.43 -3.75 -6.06
C SER A 6 -6.94 -3.93 -5.82
N PRO A 7 -7.36 -5.01 -5.16
CA PRO A 7 -8.73 -5.18 -4.69
C PRO A 7 -9.07 -4.28 -3.50
N LEU A 8 -8.09 -3.79 -2.75
CA LEU A 8 -8.28 -2.85 -1.64
C LEU A 8 -8.38 -1.39 -2.11
N ARG A 9 -9.12 -0.60 -1.37
CA ARG A 9 -9.19 0.87 -1.45
C ARG A 9 -8.44 1.42 -0.25
N TYR A 10 -7.14 1.40 -0.31
CA TYR A 10 -6.32 1.77 0.85
C TYR A 10 -6.02 3.27 0.83
N PRO A 11 -6.36 4.03 1.88
CA PRO A 11 -5.99 5.44 1.99
C PRO A 11 -4.48 5.62 1.92
N GLY A 12 -4.01 6.65 1.22
CA GLY A 12 -2.57 6.88 1.07
C GLY A 12 -1.83 5.97 0.07
N GLY A 13 -2.54 5.07 -0.62
CA GLY A 13 -1.91 4.13 -1.57
C GLY A 13 -1.12 4.84 -2.68
N LYS A 14 0.11 4.41 -2.91
CA LYS A 14 1.11 5.05 -3.79
C LYS A 14 1.03 4.65 -5.27
N THR A 15 -0.12 4.13 -5.74
CA THR A 15 -0.29 3.76 -7.16
C THR A 15 -0.04 4.93 -8.12
N CYS A 16 -0.26 6.17 -7.68
CA CYS A 16 0.04 7.39 -8.44
C CYS A 16 1.54 7.56 -8.74
N LEU A 17 2.41 6.92 -7.97
CA LEU A 17 3.87 6.94 -8.19
C LEU A 17 4.35 5.85 -9.17
N TYR A 18 3.44 5.11 -9.82
CA TYR A 18 3.81 4.00 -10.71
C TYR A 18 4.78 4.43 -11.81
N ALA A 19 4.48 5.51 -12.51
CA ALA A 19 5.34 6.00 -13.59
C ALA A 19 6.70 6.46 -13.06
N LEU A 20 6.73 7.15 -11.93
CA LEU A 20 7.97 7.56 -11.26
C LEU A 20 8.83 6.36 -10.87
N ALA A 21 8.23 5.37 -10.20
CA ALA A 21 8.95 4.18 -9.78
C ALA A 21 9.50 3.38 -10.97
N ALA A 22 8.74 3.26 -12.05
CA ALA A 22 9.19 2.59 -13.28
C ALA A 22 10.39 3.31 -13.92
N VAL A 23 10.38 4.66 -13.97
CA VAL A 23 11.52 5.44 -14.46
C VAL A 23 12.74 5.29 -13.54
N ILE A 24 12.55 5.33 -12.21
CA ILE A 24 13.63 5.11 -11.23
C ILE A 24 14.28 3.73 -11.46
N LEU A 25 13.46 2.67 -11.61
CA LEU A 25 13.98 1.32 -11.86
C LEU A 25 14.84 1.29 -13.14
N ARG A 26 14.35 1.88 -14.23
CA ARG A 26 15.06 1.93 -15.51
C ARG A 26 16.37 2.72 -15.45
N GLU A 27 16.35 3.95 -14.93
CA GLU A 27 17.52 4.83 -14.87
C GLU A 27 18.64 4.29 -13.96
N ASN A 28 18.27 3.45 -13.00
CA ASN A 28 19.21 2.82 -12.07
C ASN A 28 19.57 1.38 -12.44
N ARG A 29 19.13 0.87 -13.59
CA ARG A 29 19.37 -0.52 -14.04
C ARG A 29 18.85 -1.57 -13.03
N LEU A 30 17.70 -1.28 -12.40
CA LEU A 30 17.05 -2.16 -11.43
C LEU A 30 15.87 -2.92 -12.03
N GLU A 31 15.63 -2.79 -13.34
CA GLU A 31 14.54 -3.49 -14.02
C GLU A 31 14.72 -4.99 -13.94
N ARG A 32 13.60 -5.71 -13.82
CA ARG A 32 13.53 -7.15 -13.59
C ARG A 32 14.20 -7.64 -12.30
N GLY A 33 14.56 -6.72 -11.42
CA GLY A 33 15.00 -7.02 -10.07
C GLY A 33 13.82 -7.17 -9.11
N HIS A 34 14.08 -7.08 -7.81
CA HIS A 34 13.05 -7.18 -6.78
C HIS A 34 12.60 -5.81 -6.30
N TYR A 35 11.35 -5.75 -5.85
CA TYR A 35 10.76 -4.54 -5.28
C TYR A 35 10.20 -4.82 -3.89
N VAL A 36 10.43 -3.93 -2.94
CA VAL A 36 10.17 -4.16 -1.52
C VAL A 36 9.30 -3.07 -0.93
N GLU A 37 8.13 -3.43 -0.37
CA GLU A 37 7.23 -2.57 0.40
C GLU A 37 7.13 -3.05 1.86
N PRO A 38 7.85 -2.45 2.83
CA PRO A 38 7.74 -2.80 4.25
C PRO A 38 6.37 -2.47 4.88
N TYR A 39 5.59 -1.62 4.24
CA TYR A 39 4.25 -1.17 4.61
C TYR A 39 3.31 -1.37 3.43
N ALA A 40 2.87 -2.59 3.21
CA ALA A 40 2.17 -2.98 1.99
C ALA A 40 0.78 -2.35 1.86
N GLY A 41 0.00 -2.30 2.95
CA GLY A 41 -1.36 -1.78 2.93
C GLY A 41 -2.16 -2.29 1.72
N GLY A 42 -2.48 -1.37 0.81
CA GLY A 42 -3.18 -1.69 -0.44
C GLY A 42 -2.33 -2.29 -1.55
N CYS A 43 -1.01 -2.32 -1.44
CA CYS A 43 -0.04 -2.94 -2.37
C CYS A 43 -0.24 -2.55 -3.86
N GLY A 44 -0.79 -1.35 -4.11
CA GLY A 44 -1.18 -0.96 -5.46
C GLY A 44 0.01 -0.68 -6.37
N LEU A 45 1.08 -0.10 -5.84
CA LEU A 45 2.30 0.23 -6.57
C LEU A 45 3.08 -1.04 -6.90
N ALA A 46 3.37 -1.89 -5.91
CA ALA A 46 4.09 -3.15 -6.10
C ALA A 46 3.40 -4.05 -7.14
N LEU A 47 2.08 -4.24 -7.03
CA LEU A 47 1.31 -5.01 -8.01
C LEU A 47 1.36 -4.39 -9.41
N SER A 48 1.33 -3.06 -9.52
CA SER A 48 1.41 -2.39 -10.83
C SER A 48 2.76 -2.61 -11.49
N LEU A 49 3.86 -2.52 -10.72
CA LEU A 49 5.22 -2.78 -11.21
C LEU A 49 5.40 -4.25 -11.62
N LEU A 50 4.89 -5.18 -10.82
CA LEU A 50 4.93 -6.62 -11.13
C LEU A 50 4.15 -6.95 -12.40
N PHE A 51 2.93 -6.42 -12.54
CA PHE A 51 2.08 -6.67 -13.71
C PHE A 51 2.54 -5.94 -14.97
N GLY A 52 3.27 -4.84 -14.81
CA GLY A 52 3.93 -4.10 -15.88
C GLY A 52 5.25 -4.74 -16.34
N GLY A 53 5.74 -5.78 -15.63
CA GLY A 53 7.00 -6.46 -15.96
C GLY A 53 8.26 -5.65 -15.61
N HIS A 54 8.12 -4.57 -14.82
CA HIS A 54 9.27 -3.76 -14.37
C HIS A 54 10.11 -4.50 -13.34
N VAL A 55 9.50 -5.38 -12.55
CA VAL A 55 10.18 -6.19 -11.52
C VAL A 55 9.84 -7.66 -11.68
N SER A 56 10.75 -8.54 -11.28
CA SER A 56 10.52 -9.99 -11.28
C SER A 56 9.70 -10.43 -10.09
N ASP A 57 9.97 -9.89 -8.92
CA ASP A 57 9.39 -10.27 -7.65
C ASP A 57 9.06 -9.05 -6.80
N ILE A 58 8.06 -9.20 -5.91
CA ILE A 58 7.73 -8.20 -4.91
C ILE A 58 7.77 -8.83 -3.52
N HIS A 59 8.41 -8.14 -2.58
CA HIS A 59 8.40 -8.47 -1.17
C HIS A 59 7.51 -7.46 -0.45
N ILE A 60 6.44 -7.95 0.13
CA ILE A 60 5.43 -7.13 0.80
C ILE A 60 5.28 -7.55 2.24
N ASN A 61 5.27 -6.58 3.13
CA ASN A 61 5.11 -6.80 4.56
C ASN A 61 4.04 -5.88 5.11
N ASP A 62 3.25 -6.37 6.03
CA ASP A 62 2.34 -5.52 6.80
C ASP A 62 2.27 -6.01 8.25
N LEU A 63 2.40 -5.09 9.20
CA LEU A 63 2.32 -5.40 10.62
C LEU A 63 0.89 -5.75 11.05
N ASP A 64 -0.14 -5.17 10.38
CA ASP A 64 -1.54 -5.45 10.71
C ASP A 64 -1.91 -6.88 10.26
N PRO A 65 -2.16 -7.81 11.20
CA PRO A 65 -2.47 -9.19 10.86
C PRO A 65 -3.76 -9.32 10.05
N SER A 66 -4.65 -8.33 10.10
CA SER A 66 -5.88 -8.34 9.31
C SER A 66 -5.60 -8.03 7.83
N VAL A 67 -4.70 -7.10 7.54
CA VAL A 67 -4.23 -6.80 6.19
C VAL A 67 -3.41 -7.97 5.64
N TRP A 68 -2.49 -8.50 6.46
CA TRP A 68 -1.73 -9.70 6.10
C TRP A 68 -2.65 -10.88 5.78
N SER A 69 -3.67 -11.14 6.60
CA SER A 69 -4.64 -12.24 6.39
C SER A 69 -5.40 -12.10 5.08
N PHE A 70 -5.67 -10.87 4.63
CA PHE A 70 -6.28 -10.64 3.33
C PHE A 70 -5.32 -11.04 2.19
N TRP A 71 -4.07 -10.61 2.25
CA TRP A 71 -3.06 -10.96 1.23
C TRP A 71 -2.75 -12.46 1.24
N ASP A 72 -2.61 -13.08 2.43
CA ASP A 72 -2.47 -14.53 2.58
C ASP A 72 -3.64 -15.29 1.93
N SER A 73 -4.86 -14.79 2.14
CA SER A 73 -6.06 -15.42 1.55
C SER A 73 -6.07 -15.34 0.02
N ILE A 74 -5.54 -14.27 -0.58
CA ILE A 74 -5.37 -14.19 -2.04
C ILE A 74 -4.36 -15.23 -2.52
N LEU A 75 -3.22 -15.36 -1.85
CA LEU A 75 -2.11 -16.19 -2.31
C LEU A 75 -2.37 -17.68 -2.06
N ASN A 76 -2.93 -18.03 -0.90
CA ASN A 76 -3.00 -19.41 -0.42
C ASN A 76 -4.43 -20.00 -0.41
N ARG A 77 -5.48 -19.15 -0.47
CA ARG A 77 -6.90 -19.57 -0.38
C ARG A 77 -7.77 -18.89 -1.44
N THR A 78 -7.22 -18.71 -2.63
CA THR A 78 -7.80 -17.90 -3.72
C THR A 78 -9.25 -18.25 -4.03
N GLU A 79 -9.55 -19.54 -4.28
CA GLU A 79 -10.90 -19.93 -4.70
C GLU A 79 -11.92 -19.79 -3.58
N GLN A 80 -11.53 -20.07 -2.34
CA GLN A 80 -12.39 -19.86 -1.17
C GLN A 80 -12.70 -18.36 -0.97
N LEU A 81 -11.69 -17.49 -1.09
CA LEU A 81 -11.89 -16.04 -1.03
C LEU A 81 -12.81 -15.55 -2.17
N VAL A 82 -12.63 -16.05 -3.38
CA VAL A 82 -13.48 -15.71 -4.54
C VAL A 82 -14.93 -16.16 -4.30
N GLN A 83 -15.14 -17.34 -3.72
CA GLN A 83 -16.49 -17.80 -3.36
C GLN A 83 -17.15 -16.89 -2.32
N LEU A 84 -16.41 -16.45 -1.29
CA LEU A 84 -16.91 -15.49 -0.30
C LEU A 84 -17.27 -14.15 -0.97
N ILE A 85 -16.42 -13.62 -1.85
CA ILE A 85 -16.70 -12.38 -2.60
C ILE A 85 -18.00 -12.49 -3.41
N ARG A 86 -18.22 -13.62 -4.06
CA ARG A 86 -19.37 -13.84 -4.95
C ARG A 86 -20.67 -14.08 -4.18
N ARG A 87 -20.63 -14.84 -3.10
CA ARG A 87 -21.82 -15.36 -2.41
C ARG A 87 -22.28 -14.50 -1.24
N THR A 88 -21.36 -13.81 -0.53
CA THR A 88 -21.73 -13.05 0.67
C THR A 88 -22.63 -11.86 0.33
N PRO A 89 -23.81 -11.72 0.95
CA PRO A 89 -24.70 -10.60 0.69
C PRO A 89 -24.07 -9.29 1.20
N VAL A 90 -24.20 -8.21 0.42
CA VAL A 90 -23.69 -6.88 0.81
C VAL A 90 -24.81 -6.10 1.47
N THR A 91 -25.04 -6.36 2.75
CA THR A 91 -26.11 -5.80 3.57
C THR A 91 -25.58 -5.22 4.88
N ILE A 92 -26.37 -4.41 5.57
CA ILE A 92 -26.02 -3.85 6.90
C ILE A 92 -25.86 -4.99 7.93
N ARG A 93 -26.72 -6.02 7.88
CA ARG A 93 -26.59 -7.19 8.76
C ARG A 93 -25.23 -7.87 8.58
N GLU A 94 -24.82 -8.10 7.35
CA GLU A 94 -23.54 -8.71 7.05
C GLU A 94 -22.37 -7.78 7.41
N TRP A 95 -22.53 -6.47 7.23
CA TRP A 95 -21.54 -5.49 7.66
C TRP A 95 -21.25 -5.57 9.16
N HIS A 96 -22.29 -5.68 10.00
CA HIS A 96 -22.11 -5.89 11.44
C HIS A 96 -21.36 -7.17 11.74
N ARG A 97 -21.75 -8.29 11.09
CA ARG A 97 -21.09 -9.58 11.25
C ARG A 97 -19.60 -9.52 10.88
N GLN A 98 -19.27 -8.94 9.74
CA GLN A 98 -17.88 -8.81 9.30
C GLN A 98 -17.08 -7.88 10.23
N ARG A 99 -17.70 -6.86 10.77
CA ARG A 99 -17.09 -5.99 11.78
C ARG A 99 -16.79 -6.74 13.08
N GLU A 100 -17.65 -7.59 13.52
CA GLU A 100 -17.44 -8.44 14.71
C GLU A 100 -16.26 -9.42 14.48
N ILE A 101 -16.23 -10.11 13.34
CA ILE A 101 -15.12 -10.99 12.97
C ILE A 101 -13.80 -10.22 12.95
N HIS A 102 -13.78 -9.05 12.31
CA HIS A 102 -12.59 -8.22 12.25
C HIS A 102 -12.13 -7.73 13.62
N ASN A 103 -13.06 -7.28 14.47
CA ASN A 103 -12.75 -6.81 15.82
C ASN A 103 -12.25 -7.96 16.73
N GLY A 104 -12.71 -9.17 16.51
CA GLY A 104 -12.23 -10.38 17.21
C GLY A 104 -10.77 -10.73 16.88
N GLY A 105 -10.26 -10.27 15.72
CA GLY A 105 -8.83 -10.36 15.36
C GLY A 105 -8.26 -11.78 15.35
N ASN A 106 -9.06 -12.80 15.06
CA ASN A 106 -8.63 -14.19 15.15
C ASN A 106 -7.69 -14.58 14.01
N THR A 107 -6.39 -14.52 14.28
CA THR A 107 -5.32 -14.84 13.32
C THR A 107 -5.22 -16.32 12.98
N SER A 108 -5.80 -17.22 13.79
CA SER A 108 -5.85 -18.67 13.47
C SER A 108 -6.81 -18.98 12.31
N ARG A 109 -7.67 -18.02 11.93
CA ARG A 109 -8.62 -18.11 10.83
C ARG A 109 -8.36 -17.04 9.76
N PRO A 110 -7.23 -17.08 9.07
CA PRO A 110 -6.82 -15.99 8.19
C PRO A 110 -7.79 -15.74 7.02
N LEU A 111 -8.49 -16.75 6.52
CA LEU A 111 -9.50 -16.53 5.47
C LEU A 111 -10.70 -15.71 5.98
N GLU A 112 -11.17 -15.99 7.19
CA GLU A 112 -12.30 -15.25 7.79
C GLU A 112 -11.89 -13.81 8.10
N LEU A 113 -10.74 -13.61 8.74
CA LEU A 113 -10.22 -12.31 9.08
C LEU A 113 -9.88 -11.48 7.82
N GLY A 114 -9.24 -12.10 6.84
CA GLY A 114 -8.89 -11.46 5.57
C GLY A 114 -10.11 -11.06 4.76
N PHE A 115 -11.14 -11.92 4.71
CA PHE A 115 -12.40 -11.56 4.05
C PHE A 115 -13.14 -10.45 4.79
N ALA A 116 -13.18 -10.46 6.12
CA ALA A 116 -13.79 -9.39 6.90
C ALA A 116 -13.10 -8.06 6.66
N THR A 117 -11.77 -8.05 6.65
CA THR A 117 -10.95 -6.88 6.32
C THR A 117 -11.27 -6.33 4.93
N PHE A 118 -11.30 -7.20 3.92
CA PHE A 118 -11.66 -6.84 2.56
C PHE A 118 -13.10 -6.32 2.46
N PHE A 119 -14.07 -6.98 3.09
CA PHE A 119 -15.47 -6.58 3.07
C PHE A 119 -15.65 -5.18 3.66
N LEU A 120 -15.07 -4.93 4.84
CA LEU A 120 -15.11 -3.62 5.48
C LEU A 120 -14.41 -2.55 4.63
N ASN A 121 -13.24 -2.85 4.10
CA ASN A 121 -12.52 -1.93 3.21
C ASN A 121 -13.38 -1.52 1.99
N ARG A 122 -14.19 -2.44 1.45
CA ARG A 122 -15.05 -2.16 0.28
C ARG A 122 -16.36 -1.49 0.64
N THR A 123 -16.83 -1.62 1.87
CA THR A 123 -18.14 -1.13 2.32
C THR A 123 -18.08 0.08 3.26
N ASN A 124 -16.91 0.36 3.86
CA ASN A 124 -16.70 1.53 4.69
C ASN A 124 -16.37 2.80 3.87
N ARG A 125 -16.71 3.95 4.45
CA ARG A 125 -16.35 5.26 3.90
C ARG A 125 -14.83 5.34 3.70
N SER A 126 -14.42 5.87 2.56
CA SER A 126 -13.01 6.04 2.16
C SER A 126 -12.15 4.77 2.18
N GLY A 127 -12.72 3.59 2.42
CA GLY A 127 -11.97 2.33 2.53
C GLY A 127 -11.25 2.15 3.87
N VAL A 128 -11.53 2.99 4.86
CA VAL A 128 -10.96 2.88 6.20
C VAL A 128 -11.58 1.68 6.91
N ILE A 129 -10.75 0.75 7.39
CA ILE A 129 -11.20 -0.53 7.93
C ILE A 129 -11.74 -0.37 9.37
N LYS A 130 -10.95 0.27 10.25
CA LYS A 130 -11.32 0.50 11.65
C LYS A 130 -11.89 1.91 11.86
N GLY A 131 -12.90 2.03 12.69
CA GLY A 131 -13.46 3.33 13.10
C GLY A 131 -14.35 4.04 12.09
N ALA A 132 -14.36 3.62 10.82
CA ALA A 132 -15.20 4.24 9.82
C ALA A 132 -16.61 3.64 9.78
N GLY A 133 -17.59 4.49 9.50
CA GLY A 133 -18.96 4.07 9.26
C GLY A 133 -19.17 3.51 7.85
N VAL A 134 -20.25 2.75 7.69
CA VAL A 134 -20.64 2.16 6.41
C VAL A 134 -21.03 3.24 5.38
N ILE A 135 -20.74 2.97 4.12
CA ILE A 135 -21.20 3.83 2.99
C ILE A 135 -22.73 3.87 2.96
N GLY A 136 -23.30 5.06 2.86
CA GLY A 136 -24.75 5.29 2.86
C GLY A 136 -25.37 5.38 4.27
N GLY A 137 -24.58 5.16 5.33
CA GLY A 137 -25.05 5.12 6.72
C GLY A 137 -25.83 3.84 7.03
N LEU A 138 -26.18 3.64 8.30
CA LEU A 138 -26.92 2.43 8.74
C LEU A 138 -28.32 2.36 8.12
N SER A 139 -28.99 3.51 7.96
CA SER A 139 -30.32 3.57 7.35
C SER A 139 -30.32 3.48 5.82
N GLN A 140 -29.14 3.48 5.20
CA GLN A 140 -28.94 3.45 3.73
C GLN A 140 -29.75 4.54 2.98
N LYS A 141 -29.95 5.70 3.59
CA LYS A 141 -30.65 6.85 2.96
C LYS A 141 -29.71 7.73 2.11
N GLY A 142 -28.38 7.61 2.26
CA GLY A 142 -27.40 8.38 1.48
C GLY A 142 -27.45 8.09 -0.02
N ASN A 143 -26.87 8.97 -0.83
CA ASN A 143 -26.82 8.86 -2.30
C ASN A 143 -26.08 7.60 -2.77
N TYR A 144 -25.05 7.18 -2.05
CA TYR A 144 -24.32 5.94 -2.30
C TYR A 144 -24.76 4.87 -1.31
N LYS A 145 -25.06 3.67 -1.82
CA LYS A 145 -25.42 2.50 -1.00
C LYS A 145 -24.20 1.65 -0.67
N ILE A 146 -24.29 0.81 0.35
CA ILE A 146 -23.22 -0.05 0.85
C ILE A 146 -22.48 -0.84 -0.27
N GLY A 147 -23.20 -1.31 -1.28
CA GLY A 147 -22.66 -2.10 -2.38
C GLY A 147 -21.98 -1.32 -3.51
N CYS A 148 -22.02 0.04 -3.50
CA CYS A 148 -21.57 0.86 -4.64
C CYS A 148 -20.09 0.67 -5.00
N ARG A 149 -19.28 0.12 -4.09
CA ARG A 149 -17.86 -0.19 -4.31
C ARG A 149 -17.56 -1.70 -4.29
N PHE A 150 -18.59 -2.54 -4.34
CA PHE A 150 -18.47 -3.99 -4.22
C PHE A 150 -18.90 -4.71 -5.52
N ASN A 151 -18.21 -4.41 -6.63
CA ASN A 151 -18.41 -5.15 -7.89
C ASN A 151 -17.77 -6.54 -7.78
N ARG A 152 -18.60 -7.57 -7.55
CA ARG A 152 -18.16 -8.95 -7.25
C ARG A 152 -17.26 -9.53 -8.33
N GLU A 153 -17.64 -9.42 -9.59
CA GLU A 153 -16.91 -10.03 -10.69
C GLU A 153 -15.58 -9.32 -10.98
N ASP A 154 -15.56 -7.99 -10.90
CA ASP A 154 -14.31 -7.23 -11.02
C ASP A 154 -13.34 -7.56 -9.88
N LEU A 155 -13.85 -7.62 -8.65
CA LEU A 155 -13.04 -7.95 -7.46
C LEU A 155 -12.52 -9.39 -7.51
N ALA A 156 -13.36 -10.36 -7.86
CA ALA A 156 -12.97 -11.75 -8.05
C ALA A 156 -11.90 -11.90 -9.14
N ARG A 157 -12.03 -11.18 -10.27
CA ARG A 157 -11.05 -11.18 -11.35
C ARG A 157 -9.70 -10.61 -10.89
N ARG A 158 -9.68 -9.52 -10.10
CA ARG A 158 -8.45 -8.96 -9.54
C ARG A 158 -7.77 -9.95 -8.61
N VAL A 159 -8.51 -10.57 -7.70
CA VAL A 159 -8.00 -11.61 -6.80
C VAL A 159 -7.35 -12.75 -7.59
N LYS A 160 -8.07 -13.30 -8.59
CA LYS A 160 -7.54 -14.36 -9.45
C LYS A 160 -6.31 -13.93 -10.26
N ARG A 161 -6.27 -12.68 -10.73
CA ARG A 161 -5.08 -12.14 -11.41
C ARG A 161 -3.86 -12.12 -10.51
N ILE A 162 -4.00 -11.65 -9.27
CA ILE A 162 -2.90 -11.59 -8.30
C ILE A 162 -2.39 -13.00 -7.99
N ALA A 163 -3.31 -13.94 -7.75
CA ALA A 163 -2.97 -15.33 -7.45
C ALA A 163 -2.15 -16.04 -8.54
N LYS A 164 -2.24 -15.60 -9.81
CA LYS A 164 -1.37 -16.11 -10.90
C LYS A 164 0.11 -15.78 -10.69
N TYR A 165 0.41 -14.75 -9.90
CA TYR A 165 1.76 -14.30 -9.60
C TYR A 165 2.24 -14.73 -8.20
N ARG A 166 1.53 -15.66 -7.53
CA ARG A 166 1.81 -16.04 -6.13
C ARG A 166 3.26 -16.41 -5.86
N ASN A 167 3.92 -17.08 -6.79
CA ASN A 167 5.33 -17.51 -6.65
C ASN A 167 6.33 -16.35 -6.77
N ARG A 168 5.85 -15.15 -7.11
CA ARG A 168 6.62 -13.91 -7.26
C ARG A 168 6.21 -12.84 -6.24
N ILE A 169 5.36 -13.21 -5.27
CA ILE A 169 4.86 -12.33 -4.20
C ILE A 169 5.24 -12.95 -2.87
N HIS A 170 6.23 -12.35 -2.21
CA HIS A 170 6.76 -12.80 -0.93
C HIS A 170 6.09 -11.97 0.17
N LEU A 171 5.22 -12.59 0.97
CA LEU A 171 4.40 -11.94 1.98
C LEU A 171 4.89 -12.26 3.38
N THR A 172 5.05 -11.24 4.22
CA THR A 172 5.42 -11.38 5.64
C THR A 172 4.48 -10.57 6.55
N ASN A 173 4.44 -10.94 7.84
CA ASN A 173 3.72 -10.21 8.89
C ASN A 173 4.70 -9.93 10.04
N LEU A 174 5.60 -9.01 9.83
CA LEU A 174 6.66 -8.64 10.76
C LEU A 174 6.62 -7.14 11.07
N ASP A 175 7.28 -6.74 12.15
CA ASP A 175 7.67 -5.33 12.31
C ASP A 175 8.52 -4.90 11.10
N ALA A 176 8.29 -3.69 10.58
CA ALA A 176 8.94 -3.22 9.36
C ALA A 176 10.48 -3.18 9.46
N VAL A 177 11.01 -2.85 10.66
CA VAL A 177 12.45 -2.86 10.91
C VAL A 177 13.01 -4.29 10.91
N GLN A 178 12.28 -5.23 11.53
CA GLN A 178 12.67 -6.64 11.51
C GLN A 178 12.63 -7.19 10.08
N PHE A 179 11.56 -6.90 9.34
CA PHE A 179 11.42 -7.29 7.94
C PHE A 179 12.57 -6.76 7.07
N MET A 180 12.85 -5.45 7.11
CA MET A 180 13.95 -4.86 6.34
C MET A 180 15.30 -5.51 6.67
N LYS A 181 15.58 -5.75 7.94
CA LYS A 181 16.82 -6.41 8.36
C LYS A 181 16.93 -7.86 7.90
N SER A 182 15.80 -8.60 7.89
CA SER A 182 15.82 -10.02 7.52
C SER A 182 16.10 -10.24 6.04
N ILE A 183 15.61 -9.36 5.16
CA ILE A 183 15.69 -9.59 3.70
C ILE A 183 16.83 -8.83 3.01
N ASP A 184 17.41 -7.80 3.64
CA ASP A 184 18.38 -6.90 2.97
C ASP A 184 19.65 -7.61 2.46
N SER A 185 20.02 -8.75 3.04
CA SER A 185 21.13 -9.58 2.56
C SER A 185 20.70 -10.70 1.62
N GLU A 186 19.41 -10.98 1.50
CA GLU A 186 18.87 -12.13 0.76
C GLU A 186 18.39 -11.77 -0.64
N ILE A 187 17.95 -10.51 -0.83
CA ILE A 187 17.45 -10.05 -2.12
C ILE A 187 18.59 -9.69 -3.09
N PRO A 188 18.36 -9.81 -4.40
CA PRO A 188 19.38 -9.49 -5.42
C PRO A 188 19.81 -8.02 -5.37
N ALA A 189 21.05 -7.76 -5.84
CA ALA A 189 21.59 -6.40 -5.91
C ALA A 189 20.67 -5.43 -6.71
N ALA A 190 20.00 -5.93 -7.72
CA ALA A 190 18.99 -5.16 -8.49
C ALA A 190 17.65 -5.10 -7.74
N SER A 191 17.64 -4.52 -6.54
CA SER A 191 16.43 -4.35 -5.73
C SER A 191 16.18 -2.90 -5.37
N LEU A 192 14.90 -2.51 -5.23
CA LEU A 192 14.47 -1.17 -4.81
C LEU A 192 13.48 -1.28 -3.64
N TYR A 193 13.77 -0.59 -2.55
CA TYR A 193 12.80 -0.39 -1.47
C TYR A 193 11.95 0.86 -1.73
N CYS A 194 10.64 0.73 -1.55
CA CYS A 194 9.71 1.85 -1.42
C CYS A 194 9.07 1.79 -0.04
N ILE A 195 9.40 2.74 0.77
CA ILE A 195 9.12 2.74 2.21
C ILE A 195 8.13 3.87 2.49
N ASP A 196 6.92 3.52 2.89
CA ASP A 196 5.80 4.45 3.15
C ASP A 196 5.26 4.25 4.57
N PRO A 197 5.98 4.67 5.61
CA PRO A 197 5.57 4.49 6.99
C PRO A 197 4.30 5.29 7.33
N PRO A 198 3.63 5.00 8.46
CA PRO A 198 2.59 5.88 8.97
C PRO A 198 3.09 7.32 9.06
N TYR A 199 2.26 8.28 8.64
CA TYR A 199 2.63 9.69 8.62
C TYR A 199 2.86 10.25 10.02
N TYR A 200 3.81 11.17 10.14
CA TYR A 200 4.20 11.77 11.41
C TYR A 200 3.05 12.58 12.04
N SER A 201 2.44 13.49 11.26
CA SER A 201 1.35 14.35 11.79
C SER A 201 -0.03 13.70 11.73
N LYS A 202 -0.30 12.81 10.76
CA LYS A 202 -1.64 12.27 10.49
C LYS A 202 -1.78 10.79 10.82
N GLY A 203 -0.73 10.16 11.33
CA GLY A 203 -0.69 8.74 11.58
C GLY A 203 -1.82 8.27 12.51
N SER A 204 -2.06 8.96 13.62
CA SER A 204 -3.10 8.62 14.60
C SER A 204 -4.53 8.67 14.06
N SER A 205 -4.80 9.48 13.04
CA SER A 205 -6.14 9.64 12.45
C SER A 205 -6.42 8.70 11.27
N LEU A 206 -5.37 8.16 10.63
CA LEU A 206 -5.48 7.39 9.40
C LEU A 206 -5.16 5.90 9.57
N TYR A 207 -4.29 5.55 10.51
CA TYR A 207 -3.76 4.20 10.65
C TYR A 207 -4.05 3.62 12.02
N THR A 208 -4.23 2.31 12.07
CA THR A 208 -4.41 1.56 13.32
C THR A 208 -3.14 1.53 14.16
N ASN A 209 -2.00 1.46 13.48
CA ASN A 209 -0.66 1.47 14.05
C ASN A 209 -0.02 2.81 13.68
N PHE A 210 -0.01 3.77 14.60
CA PHE A 210 0.70 5.04 14.44
C PHE A 210 2.02 4.98 15.19
N TYR A 211 2.99 5.75 14.71
CA TYR A 211 4.33 5.81 15.25
C TYR A 211 4.51 7.05 16.12
N GLY A 212 5.21 6.88 17.24
CA GLY A 212 5.78 7.99 17.99
C GLY A 212 7.13 8.44 17.39
N PRO A 213 7.71 9.55 17.91
CA PRO A 213 9.00 10.07 17.42
C PRO A 213 10.12 9.02 17.41
N ASP A 214 10.25 8.24 18.48
CA ASP A 214 11.30 7.22 18.65
C ASP A 214 11.19 6.11 17.58
N GLU A 215 9.96 5.77 17.19
CA GLU A 215 9.71 4.76 16.16
C GLU A 215 10.10 5.26 14.77
N HIS A 216 9.84 6.54 14.45
CA HIS A 216 10.32 7.17 13.22
C HIS A 216 11.85 7.19 13.16
N GLU A 217 12.53 7.51 14.26
CA GLU A 217 13.98 7.45 14.36
C GLU A 217 14.52 6.03 14.19
N ARG A 218 13.88 5.03 14.81
CA ARG A 218 14.25 3.62 14.67
C ARG A 218 14.14 3.15 13.21
N VAL A 219 13.05 3.51 12.53
CA VAL A 219 12.85 3.21 11.11
C VAL A 219 13.93 3.89 10.27
N SER A 220 14.16 5.19 10.45
CA SER A 220 15.16 5.93 9.70
C SER A 220 16.56 5.36 9.87
N SER A 221 16.94 5.02 11.10
CA SER A 221 18.22 4.40 11.42
C SER A 221 18.45 3.07 10.68
N THR A 222 17.38 2.31 10.44
CA THR A 222 17.44 1.07 9.65
C THR A 222 17.51 1.37 8.16
N VAL A 223 16.67 2.27 7.66
CA VAL A 223 16.63 2.68 6.25
C VAL A 223 17.98 3.22 5.79
N LEU A 224 18.62 4.04 6.62
CA LEU A 224 19.93 4.64 6.31
C LEU A 224 21.08 3.62 6.21
N LYS A 225 20.88 2.39 6.72
CA LYS A 225 21.85 1.28 6.69
C LYS A 225 21.56 0.24 5.61
N LEU A 226 20.43 0.35 4.90
CA LEU A 226 20.10 -0.57 3.82
C LEU A 226 21.19 -0.56 2.73
N ARG A 227 21.53 -1.75 2.23
CA ARG A 227 22.53 -1.96 1.18
C ARG A 227 21.97 -1.59 -0.19
N HIS A 228 20.68 -1.75 -0.38
CA HIS A 228 19.99 -1.53 -1.65
C HIS A 228 19.49 -0.07 -1.78
N PRO A 229 19.29 0.42 -3.00
CA PRO A 229 18.62 1.67 -3.25
C PRO A 229 17.21 1.72 -2.62
N TRP A 230 16.84 2.90 -2.13
CA TRP A 230 15.54 3.10 -1.51
C TRP A 230 15.00 4.50 -1.74
N ILE A 231 13.68 4.59 -1.74
CA ILE A 231 12.91 5.84 -1.59
C ILE A 231 12.01 5.71 -0.37
N VAL A 232 11.83 6.83 0.33
CA VAL A 232 10.88 6.95 1.45
C VAL A 232 9.90 8.06 1.12
N THR A 233 8.63 7.84 1.42
CA THR A 233 7.58 8.86 1.33
C THR A 233 7.02 9.16 2.71
N TYR A 234 6.77 10.46 2.99
CA TYR A 234 6.19 10.95 4.24
C TYR A 234 5.33 12.19 3.99
N ASP A 235 4.55 12.58 4.99
CA ASP A 235 4.06 13.95 5.07
C ASP A 235 5.23 14.94 5.24
N ASP A 236 5.13 16.10 4.61
CA ASP A 236 6.20 17.10 4.57
C ASP A 236 6.19 17.92 5.88
N VAL A 237 6.95 17.46 6.88
CA VAL A 237 7.09 18.07 8.20
C VAL A 237 8.56 18.20 8.58
N GLU A 238 8.87 19.20 9.43
CA GLU A 238 10.25 19.55 9.80
C GLU A 238 10.96 18.42 10.55
N GLU A 239 10.24 17.67 11.36
CA GLU A 239 10.76 16.54 12.13
C GLU A 239 11.32 15.46 11.18
N ILE A 240 10.59 15.11 10.13
CA ILE A 240 11.04 14.12 9.15
C ILE A 240 12.19 14.67 8.33
N ARG A 241 12.14 15.95 7.94
CA ARG A 241 13.25 16.61 7.25
C ARG A 241 14.53 16.57 8.08
N THR A 242 14.43 16.79 9.38
CA THR A 242 15.55 16.75 10.33
C THR A 242 16.11 15.34 10.48
N ILE A 243 15.26 14.32 10.63
CA ILE A 243 15.68 12.90 10.71
C ILE A 243 16.48 12.49 9.48
N TYR A 244 16.07 12.91 8.29
CA TYR A 244 16.72 12.57 7.02
C TYR A 244 17.61 13.68 6.43
N ARG A 245 18.06 14.68 7.23
CA ARG A 245 18.81 15.87 6.78
C ARG A 245 20.07 15.59 5.94
N LYS A 246 20.66 14.38 6.07
CA LYS A 246 21.83 13.94 5.30
C LYS A 246 21.49 13.27 3.97
N ARG A 247 20.23 13.31 3.58
CA ARG A 247 19.71 12.71 2.33
C ARG A 247 19.05 13.77 1.46
N ARG A 248 18.95 13.48 0.17
CA ARG A 248 18.22 14.33 -0.78
C ARG A 248 16.72 14.22 -0.49
N GLN A 249 16.06 15.36 -0.44
CA GLN A 249 14.66 15.49 -0.08
C GLN A 249 13.95 16.36 -1.11
N PHE A 250 12.80 15.92 -1.57
CA PHE A 250 12.02 16.58 -2.64
C PHE A 250 10.55 16.61 -2.24
N SER A 251 9.90 17.77 -2.42
CA SER A 251 8.45 17.88 -2.24
C SER A 251 7.75 17.43 -3.53
N LEU A 252 6.84 16.48 -3.41
CA LEU A 252 6.04 15.98 -4.53
C LEU A 252 4.61 16.51 -4.43
N ALA A 253 4.09 17.04 -5.54
CA ALA A 253 2.67 17.36 -5.65
C ALA A 253 1.88 16.08 -5.97
N ILE A 254 1.05 15.62 -5.05
CA ILE A 254 0.21 14.43 -5.23
C ILE A 254 -1.25 14.81 -5.18
N ASN A 255 -1.99 14.44 -6.24
CA ASN A 255 -3.42 14.63 -6.30
C ASN A 255 -4.15 13.51 -5.53
N TYR A 256 -4.66 13.81 -4.34
CA TYR A 256 -5.53 12.91 -3.60
C TYR A 256 -6.98 13.04 -4.06
N SER A 257 -7.55 11.96 -4.60
CA SER A 257 -8.95 11.90 -5.02
C SER A 257 -9.89 11.40 -3.91
N ILE A 258 -9.76 11.93 -2.69
CA ILE A 258 -10.66 11.62 -1.57
C ILE A 258 -11.56 12.83 -1.33
N GLN A 259 -12.82 12.75 -1.79
CA GLN A 259 -13.95 13.70 -1.61
C GLN A 259 -13.77 15.16 -2.09
N THR A 260 -12.59 15.71 -2.07
CA THR A 260 -12.24 17.01 -2.69
C THR A 260 -10.87 16.87 -3.33
N LYS A 261 -10.72 17.36 -4.57
CA LYS A 261 -9.40 17.47 -5.22
C LYS A 261 -8.53 18.42 -4.39
N ARG A 262 -7.70 17.88 -3.52
CA ARG A 262 -6.65 18.63 -2.85
C ARG A 262 -5.32 18.15 -3.40
N VAL A 263 -4.53 19.08 -3.87
CA VAL A 263 -3.10 18.84 -4.10
C VAL A 263 -2.47 18.77 -2.72
N GLY A 264 -2.03 17.59 -2.32
CA GLY A 264 -1.22 17.40 -1.12
C GLY A 264 0.25 17.45 -1.47
N SER A 265 1.09 17.97 -0.60
CA SER A 265 2.54 17.83 -0.68
C SER A 265 2.95 16.60 0.12
N GLU A 266 3.74 15.72 -0.51
CA GLU A 266 4.46 14.64 0.15
C GLU A 266 5.96 14.87 0.03
N LEU A 267 6.69 14.46 1.04
CA LEU A 267 8.15 14.46 1.04
C LEU A 267 8.66 13.13 0.46
N LEU A 268 9.43 13.21 -0.62
CA LEU A 268 10.22 12.10 -1.15
C LEU A 268 11.65 12.21 -0.66
N ILE A 269 12.17 11.17 -0.06
CA ILE A 269 13.55 11.07 0.40
C ILE A 269 14.23 9.93 -0.37
N ALA A 270 15.44 10.17 -0.85
CA ALA A 270 16.12 9.19 -1.70
C ALA A 270 17.49 8.78 -1.14
N SER A 271 17.84 7.51 -1.31
CA SER A 271 19.17 6.98 -0.98
C SER A 271 20.28 7.69 -1.76
N LYS A 272 21.49 7.64 -1.22
CA LYS A 272 22.69 8.21 -1.87
C LYS A 272 22.92 7.49 -3.22
N GLY A 273 23.17 8.29 -4.27
CA GLY A 273 23.49 7.74 -5.59
C GLY A 273 22.30 7.31 -6.44
N LEU A 274 21.09 7.20 -5.89
CA LEU A 274 19.89 6.86 -6.68
C LEU A 274 19.61 7.99 -7.69
N ARG A 275 19.54 7.65 -8.98
CA ARG A 275 19.14 8.61 -10.03
C ARG A 275 17.64 8.83 -9.96
N LEU A 276 17.24 10.09 -10.02
CA LEU A 276 15.83 10.51 -10.04
C LEU A 276 15.58 11.31 -11.31
N PRO A 277 14.35 11.25 -11.85
CA PRO A 277 13.94 12.10 -12.99
C PRO A 277 14.15 13.59 -12.69
N LYS A 278 14.40 14.37 -13.75
CA LYS A 278 14.61 15.82 -13.63
C LYS A 278 13.41 16.53 -12.99
N GLU A 279 12.20 16.11 -13.33
CA GLU A 279 10.96 16.67 -12.80
C GLU A 279 10.92 16.61 -11.27
N VAL A 280 11.47 15.54 -10.67
CA VAL A 280 11.59 15.42 -9.22
C VAL A 280 12.67 16.35 -8.67
N THR A 281 13.83 16.37 -9.31
CA THR A 281 15.00 17.16 -8.84
C THR A 281 14.81 18.66 -9.03
N GLU A 282 14.01 19.08 -10.00
CA GLU A 282 13.66 20.47 -10.30
C GLU A 282 12.36 20.93 -9.61
N GLY A 283 11.67 20.04 -8.87
CA GLY A 283 10.43 20.37 -8.15
C GLY A 283 9.21 20.58 -9.04
N THR A 284 9.25 20.11 -10.29
CA THR A 284 8.14 20.21 -11.25
C THR A 284 7.28 18.96 -11.34
N PHE A 285 7.59 17.93 -10.54
CA PHE A 285 6.88 16.67 -10.56
C PHE A 285 5.43 16.79 -10.07
N VAL A 286 4.49 16.38 -10.93
CA VAL A 286 3.07 16.19 -10.58
C VAL A 286 2.68 14.76 -10.91
N ALA A 287 2.26 14.00 -9.90
CA ALA A 287 2.00 12.56 -10.04
C ALA A 287 0.94 12.21 -11.12
N ALA A 288 -0.03 13.10 -11.35
CA ALA A 288 -1.09 12.88 -12.35
C ALA A 288 -0.61 13.07 -13.81
N ASP A 289 0.43 13.89 -14.03
CA ASP A 289 0.90 14.31 -15.36
C ASP A 289 2.17 13.56 -15.77
N PHE A 290 2.78 12.83 -14.85
CA PHE A 290 4.00 12.11 -15.14
C PHE A 290 3.71 10.82 -15.92
N ALA A 291 4.23 10.74 -17.13
CA ALA A 291 4.09 9.57 -18.01
C ALA A 291 5.43 8.85 -18.21
N ILE A 292 5.39 7.55 -18.46
CA ILE A 292 6.57 6.79 -18.87
C ILE A 292 6.79 7.15 -20.36
N ALA A 293 7.90 7.80 -20.67
CA ALA A 293 8.33 7.97 -22.05
C ALA A 293 8.59 6.57 -22.64
N SER A 294 7.91 6.28 -23.75
CA SER A 294 7.98 5.02 -24.50
C SER A 294 9.35 4.78 -25.12
#